data_a8dfc110e556f2fc25d98af6a0ff1910
#
_entry.id   a8dfc110e556f2fc25d98af6a0ff1910
#
_cell.length_a   1.000
_cell.length_b   1.000
_cell.length_c   1.000
_cell.angle_alpha   90.00
_cell.angle_beta   90.00
_cell.angle_gamma   90.00
#
_symmetry.space_group_name_H-M   'P 1'
#
loop_
_entity.id
_entity.type
_entity.pdbx_description
1 polymer ?
#
loop_
_entity_poly.entity_id
_entity_poly.type
_entity_poly.pdbx_seq_one_letter_code
_entity_poly.pdbx_strand_id
1 'polypeptide(L)'
;MSDLILGAGYIGARLAELAIESGREVVLADNWFATGREQLDGFPARVETVDIRDAEALAGVVDGAERVFLLAAQASRPLSVSDPDYTEETNLTGARRVADAVANAGVKSLVYASSLHVYGPSLSGEIGPDHPYGRQGDLSHLSKIYAELCLDLYARRHGFELSLMRLGIVYGPSPVEHDRAESQTVVDRFRRLAAAGEELPLDDGGRATIGVVHVDDAAKMLLDAPTGPANVAAETVTVADVAALARGKEPPGGATHTFASPFTYEHSLREYLR
;
A
#
# COMPACT_ATOMS: atom_id res chain seq x y z
N MET A 1 -11.06 -8.26 -20.20
CA MET A 1 -10.80 -7.05 -19.40
C MET A 1 -9.45 -7.25 -18.72
N SER A 2 -8.49 -6.37 -19.01
CA SER A 2 -7.11 -6.55 -18.55
C SER A 2 -6.77 -5.52 -17.46
N ASP A 3 -6.22 -6.01 -16.35
CA ASP A 3 -5.68 -5.20 -15.27
C ASP A 3 -4.15 -5.21 -15.33
N LEU A 4 -3.55 -4.04 -15.24
CA LEU A 4 -2.11 -3.89 -15.06
C LEU A 4 -1.83 -3.52 -13.60
N ILE A 5 -1.03 -4.32 -12.91
CA ILE A 5 -0.58 -4.06 -11.54
C ILE A 5 0.90 -3.71 -11.59
N LEU A 6 1.23 -2.45 -11.33
CA LEU A 6 2.59 -1.94 -11.18
C LEU A 6 2.99 -2.05 -9.72
N GLY A 7 3.91 -2.94 -9.40
CA GLY A 7 4.33 -3.32 -8.06
C GLY A 7 3.88 -4.74 -7.70
N ALA A 8 4.75 -5.73 -7.95
CA ALA A 8 4.51 -7.15 -7.73
C ALA A 8 4.92 -7.63 -6.32
N GLY A 9 5.00 -6.71 -5.38
CA GLY A 9 5.32 -7.02 -3.99
C GLY A 9 4.14 -7.61 -3.23
N TYR A 10 4.26 -7.61 -1.92
CA TYR A 10 3.35 -8.19 -0.93
C TYR A 10 1.85 -7.94 -1.20
N ILE A 11 1.45 -6.68 -1.42
CA ILE A 11 0.03 -6.35 -1.68
C ILE A 11 -0.34 -6.63 -3.15
N GLY A 12 0.57 -6.32 -4.09
CA GLY A 12 0.29 -6.46 -5.52
C GLY A 12 0.10 -7.90 -5.97
N ALA A 13 0.86 -8.85 -5.41
CA ALA A 13 0.68 -10.26 -5.69
C ALA A 13 -0.70 -10.79 -5.21
N ARG A 14 -1.13 -10.39 -4.00
CA ARG A 14 -2.44 -10.77 -3.49
C ARG A 14 -3.59 -10.13 -4.28
N LEU A 15 -3.43 -8.87 -4.67
CA LEU A 15 -4.38 -8.21 -5.57
C LEU A 15 -4.50 -8.94 -6.92
N ALA A 16 -3.36 -9.38 -7.48
CA ALA A 16 -3.36 -10.15 -8.73
C ALA A 16 -4.11 -11.47 -8.61
N GLU A 17 -3.93 -12.23 -7.51
CA GLU A 17 -4.71 -13.45 -7.26
C GLU A 17 -6.21 -13.17 -7.27
N LEU A 18 -6.68 -12.20 -6.49
CA LEU A 18 -8.11 -11.87 -6.41
C LEU A 18 -8.66 -11.39 -7.75
N ALA A 19 -7.90 -10.63 -8.52
CA ALA A 19 -8.29 -10.19 -9.85
C ALA A 19 -8.46 -11.40 -10.81
N ILE A 20 -7.53 -12.36 -10.79
CA ILE A 20 -7.59 -13.59 -11.58
C ILE A 20 -8.78 -14.46 -11.15
N GLU A 21 -9.00 -14.65 -9.85
CA GLU A 21 -10.14 -15.38 -9.30
C GLU A 21 -11.48 -14.77 -9.74
N SER A 22 -11.52 -13.44 -9.93
CA SER A 22 -12.68 -12.74 -10.48
C SER A 22 -12.82 -12.82 -12.02
N GLY A 23 -11.94 -13.59 -12.69
CA GLY A 23 -11.96 -13.81 -14.14
C GLY A 23 -11.32 -12.70 -14.97
N ARG A 24 -10.46 -11.86 -14.38
CA ARG A 24 -9.73 -10.82 -15.09
C ARG A 24 -8.39 -11.34 -15.63
N GLU A 25 -7.97 -10.82 -16.77
CA GLU A 25 -6.60 -10.97 -17.24
C GLU A 25 -5.69 -9.99 -16.50
N VAL A 26 -4.57 -10.48 -15.98
CA VAL A 26 -3.66 -9.66 -15.17
C VAL A 26 -2.27 -9.66 -15.77
N VAL A 27 -1.71 -8.45 -15.90
CA VAL A 27 -0.28 -8.23 -16.08
C VAL A 27 0.28 -7.68 -14.76
N LEU A 28 1.26 -8.38 -14.20
CA LEU A 28 1.93 -8.00 -12.96
C LEU A 28 3.35 -7.55 -13.30
N ALA A 29 3.72 -6.32 -12.97
CA ALA A 29 4.99 -5.73 -13.38
C ALA A 29 5.75 -5.11 -12.20
N ASP A 30 7.06 -5.35 -12.14
CA ASP A 30 7.94 -4.82 -11.09
C ASP A 30 9.38 -4.64 -11.63
N ASN A 31 10.19 -3.84 -10.97
CA ASN A 31 11.61 -3.71 -11.27
C ASN A 31 12.51 -4.64 -10.43
N TRP A 32 11.90 -5.42 -9.53
CA TRP A 32 12.56 -6.42 -8.66
C TRP A 32 13.56 -5.83 -7.66
N PHE A 33 13.41 -4.57 -7.32
CA PHE A 33 14.30 -3.92 -6.36
C PHE A 33 14.10 -4.42 -4.93
N ALA A 34 12.85 -4.62 -4.52
CA ALA A 34 12.48 -5.01 -3.16
C ALA A 34 12.01 -6.47 -3.02
N THR A 35 11.70 -7.11 -4.13
CA THR A 35 11.08 -8.45 -4.19
C THR A 35 11.83 -9.30 -5.20
N GLY A 36 12.17 -10.54 -4.86
CA GLY A 36 12.73 -11.49 -5.80
C GLY A 36 11.68 -11.97 -6.80
N ARG A 37 12.01 -11.93 -8.10
CA ARG A 37 11.10 -12.39 -9.17
C ARG A 37 10.74 -13.87 -9.03
N GLU A 38 11.63 -14.67 -8.46
CA GLU A 38 11.47 -16.10 -8.22
C GLU A 38 10.30 -16.45 -7.28
N GLN A 39 9.85 -15.52 -6.43
CA GLN A 39 8.67 -15.73 -5.60
C GLN A 39 7.38 -15.84 -6.43
N LEU A 40 7.42 -15.40 -7.69
CA LEU A 40 6.30 -15.48 -8.63
C LEU A 40 6.47 -16.61 -9.68
N ASP A 41 7.40 -17.53 -9.48
CA ASP A 41 7.55 -18.69 -10.36
C ASP A 41 6.28 -19.56 -10.33
N GLY A 42 5.65 -19.73 -11.49
CA GLY A 42 4.37 -20.45 -11.61
C GLY A 42 3.14 -19.63 -11.24
N PHE A 43 3.28 -18.34 -10.93
CA PHE A 43 2.14 -17.47 -10.66
C PHE A 43 1.24 -17.35 -11.91
N PRO A 44 -0.09 -17.40 -11.77
CA PRO A 44 -1.03 -17.51 -12.92
C PRO A 44 -1.28 -16.18 -13.66
N ALA A 45 -0.36 -15.21 -13.59
CA ALA A 45 -0.39 -13.96 -14.34
C ALA A 45 0.77 -13.86 -15.32
N ARG A 46 0.64 -12.98 -16.31
CA ARG A 46 1.78 -12.52 -17.10
C ARG A 46 2.66 -11.63 -16.23
N VAL A 47 3.92 -12.03 -16.00
CA VAL A 47 4.87 -11.31 -15.14
C VAL A 47 5.93 -10.63 -16.00
N GLU A 48 6.02 -9.29 -15.89
CA GLU A 48 6.92 -8.43 -16.67
C GLU A 48 7.93 -7.70 -15.78
N THR A 49 9.10 -7.42 -16.36
CA THR A 49 10.11 -6.56 -15.72
C THR A 49 9.94 -5.14 -16.22
N VAL A 50 9.45 -4.25 -15.37
CA VAL A 50 9.21 -2.84 -15.71
C VAL A 50 9.59 -1.94 -14.54
N ASP A 51 10.41 -0.95 -14.82
CA ASP A 51 10.68 0.13 -13.88
C ASP A 51 9.77 1.32 -14.20
N ILE A 52 9.00 1.80 -13.21
CA ILE A 52 8.11 2.96 -13.40
C ILE A 52 8.87 4.26 -13.72
N ARG A 53 10.19 4.25 -13.55
CA ARG A 53 11.08 5.34 -13.94
C ARG A 53 11.46 5.31 -15.42
N ASP A 54 11.14 4.23 -16.12
CA ASP A 54 11.37 4.08 -17.56
C ASP A 54 10.09 4.36 -18.35
N ALA A 55 10.05 5.50 -19.05
CA ALA A 55 8.86 5.94 -19.78
C ALA A 55 8.54 5.05 -20.98
N GLU A 56 9.56 4.46 -21.65
CA GLU A 56 9.36 3.59 -22.80
C GLU A 56 8.81 2.23 -22.37
N ALA A 57 9.40 1.63 -21.32
CA ALA A 57 8.89 0.39 -20.73
C ALA A 57 7.44 0.54 -20.22
N LEU A 58 7.12 1.67 -19.55
CA LEU A 58 5.75 1.98 -19.12
C LEU A 58 4.78 2.07 -20.29
N ALA A 59 5.14 2.78 -21.36
CA ALA A 59 4.27 2.92 -22.53
C ALA A 59 3.94 1.54 -23.14
N GLY A 60 4.93 0.63 -23.19
CA GLY A 60 4.73 -0.72 -23.72
C GLY A 60 3.83 -1.61 -22.88
N VAL A 61 3.85 -1.48 -21.54
CA VAL A 61 3.06 -2.35 -20.66
C VAL A 61 1.67 -1.79 -20.34
N VAL A 62 1.48 -0.46 -20.39
CA VAL A 62 0.20 0.22 -20.15
C VAL A 62 -0.74 0.10 -21.35
N ASP A 63 -0.18 -0.07 -22.56
CA ASP A 63 -0.99 -0.19 -23.77
C ASP A 63 -1.95 -1.40 -23.71
N GLY A 64 -3.24 -1.12 -23.96
CA GLY A 64 -4.30 -2.11 -23.90
C GLY A 64 -4.84 -2.45 -22.50
N ALA A 65 -4.29 -1.85 -21.43
CA ALA A 65 -4.85 -2.00 -20.09
C ALA A 65 -6.17 -1.22 -19.94
N GLU A 66 -7.17 -1.81 -19.30
CA GLU A 66 -8.40 -1.11 -18.92
C GLU A 66 -8.26 -0.36 -17.60
N ARG A 67 -7.60 -1.00 -16.62
CA ARG A 67 -7.28 -0.43 -15.32
C ARG A 67 -5.80 -0.58 -15.03
N VAL A 68 -5.24 0.43 -14.38
CA VAL A 68 -3.88 0.39 -13.85
C VAL A 68 -3.94 0.53 -12.34
N PHE A 69 -3.25 -0.36 -11.64
CA PHE A 69 -3.03 -0.28 -10.20
C PHE A 69 -1.57 0.12 -9.96
N LEU A 70 -1.37 1.28 -9.34
CA LEU A 70 -0.04 1.77 -8.99
C LEU A 70 0.25 1.49 -7.52
N LEU A 71 0.95 0.39 -7.26
CA LEU A 71 1.46 -0.01 -5.94
C LEU A 71 2.97 0.16 -5.84
N ALA A 72 3.66 0.22 -7.00
CA ALA A 72 5.10 0.41 -7.06
C ALA A 72 5.50 1.73 -6.38
N ALA A 73 6.29 1.64 -5.34
CA ALA A 73 6.84 2.78 -4.61
C ALA A 73 8.01 2.34 -3.74
N GLN A 74 8.94 3.25 -3.49
CA GLN A 74 9.90 3.12 -2.40
C GLN A 74 9.19 3.51 -1.09
N ALA A 75 8.87 2.54 -0.23
CA ALA A 75 8.09 2.73 0.99
C ALA A 75 8.92 2.69 2.29
N SER A 76 10.22 2.37 2.20
CA SER A 76 11.11 2.27 3.35
C SER A 76 11.53 3.66 3.84
N ARG A 77 11.15 4.01 5.09
CA ARG A 77 11.59 5.26 5.74
C ARG A 77 13.11 5.33 5.89
N PRO A 78 13.83 4.28 6.37
CA PRO A 78 15.28 4.29 6.41
C PRO A 78 15.92 4.56 5.05
N LEU A 79 15.44 3.92 3.98
CA LEU A 79 15.96 4.13 2.63
C LEU A 79 15.69 5.55 2.13
N SER A 80 14.55 6.16 2.47
CA SER A 80 14.27 7.55 2.07
C SER A 80 15.24 8.59 2.70
N VAL A 81 15.95 8.19 3.75
CA VAL A 81 17.01 9.00 4.39
C VAL A 81 18.38 8.68 3.79
N SER A 82 18.69 7.40 3.57
CA SER A 82 20.00 6.96 3.09
C SER A 82 20.17 7.11 1.57
N ASP A 83 19.07 7.06 0.82
CA ASP A 83 19.03 7.24 -0.63
C ASP A 83 17.79 8.06 -1.03
N PRO A 84 17.79 9.38 -0.80
CA PRO A 84 16.68 10.25 -1.14
C PRO A 84 16.45 10.34 -2.66
N ASP A 85 17.51 10.30 -3.46
CA ASP A 85 17.44 10.40 -4.93
C ASP A 85 16.62 9.23 -5.49
N TYR A 86 16.88 7.99 -5.05
CA TYR A 86 16.09 6.84 -5.45
C TYR A 86 14.61 6.99 -5.05
N THR A 87 14.35 7.54 -3.87
CA THR A 87 12.98 7.79 -3.38
C THR A 87 12.26 8.83 -4.25
N GLU A 88 12.92 9.93 -4.59
CA GLU A 88 12.36 10.97 -5.47
C GLU A 88 12.14 10.45 -6.89
N GLU A 89 13.12 9.79 -7.47
CA GLU A 89 13.00 9.22 -8.81
C GLU A 89 11.85 8.21 -8.89
N THR A 90 11.72 7.34 -7.91
CA THR A 90 10.67 6.30 -7.91
C THR A 90 9.30 6.90 -7.59
N ASN A 91 9.17 7.63 -6.48
CA ASN A 91 7.86 8.01 -5.97
C ASN A 91 7.31 9.30 -6.59
N LEU A 92 8.16 10.24 -7.00
CA LEU A 92 7.73 11.49 -7.61
C LEU A 92 7.75 11.39 -9.15
N THR A 93 8.92 11.13 -9.70
CA THR A 93 9.10 11.03 -11.16
C THR A 93 8.36 9.81 -11.71
N GLY A 94 8.46 8.66 -11.07
CA GLY A 94 7.77 7.44 -11.46
C GLY A 94 6.25 7.60 -11.45
N ALA A 95 5.67 8.12 -10.37
CA ALA A 95 4.22 8.37 -10.29
C ALA A 95 3.74 9.30 -11.43
N ARG A 96 4.47 10.38 -11.72
CA ARG A 96 4.15 11.28 -12.83
C ARG A 96 4.25 10.56 -14.19
N ARG A 97 5.27 9.71 -14.41
CA ARG A 97 5.42 8.93 -15.65
C ARG A 97 4.29 7.92 -15.84
N VAL A 98 3.83 7.30 -14.75
CA VAL A 98 2.64 6.43 -14.81
C VAL A 98 1.40 7.24 -15.20
N ALA A 99 1.22 8.44 -14.66
CA ALA A 99 0.12 9.32 -15.05
C ALA A 99 0.19 9.73 -16.54
N ASP A 100 1.40 10.04 -17.06
CA ASP A 100 1.62 10.32 -18.47
C ASP A 100 1.25 9.10 -19.34
N ALA A 101 1.71 7.89 -18.97
CA ALA A 101 1.45 6.65 -19.71
C ALA A 101 -0.05 6.31 -19.74
N VAL A 102 -0.73 6.39 -18.58
CA VAL A 102 -2.17 6.17 -18.43
C VAL A 102 -2.96 7.13 -19.32
N ALA A 103 -2.62 8.43 -19.30
CA ALA A 103 -3.28 9.45 -20.13
C ALA A 103 -3.06 9.21 -21.61
N ASN A 104 -1.84 8.89 -22.04
CA ASN A 104 -1.51 8.69 -23.46
C ASN A 104 -2.12 7.40 -24.04
N ALA A 105 -2.22 6.34 -23.23
CA ALA A 105 -2.84 5.07 -23.65
C ALA A 105 -4.38 5.09 -23.56
N GLY A 106 -4.99 6.15 -23.01
CA GLY A 106 -6.44 6.24 -22.86
C GLY A 106 -7.02 5.23 -21.86
N VAL A 107 -6.24 4.83 -20.85
CA VAL A 107 -6.69 3.97 -19.75
C VAL A 107 -7.84 4.66 -19.01
N LYS A 108 -8.88 3.90 -18.68
CA LYS A 108 -10.09 4.45 -18.06
C LYS A 108 -9.97 4.73 -16.57
N SER A 109 -9.20 3.91 -15.86
CA SER A 109 -9.14 3.97 -14.41
C SER A 109 -7.71 3.72 -13.90
N LEU A 110 -7.28 4.56 -12.95
CA LEU A 110 -6.03 4.43 -12.20
C LEU A 110 -6.36 4.31 -10.70
N VAL A 111 -5.92 3.24 -10.07
CA VAL A 111 -6.02 3.01 -8.63
C VAL A 111 -4.63 3.16 -8.02
N TYR A 112 -4.47 4.11 -7.11
CA TYR A 112 -3.19 4.37 -6.44
C TYR A 112 -3.20 3.89 -4.99
N ALA A 113 -2.26 3.03 -4.63
CA ALA A 113 -2.01 2.63 -3.24
C ALA A 113 -1.26 3.74 -2.49
N SER A 114 -2.03 4.65 -1.90
CA SER A 114 -1.54 5.69 -1.01
C SER A 114 -1.42 5.18 0.43
N SER A 115 -1.33 6.05 1.40
CA SER A 115 -1.13 5.69 2.81
C SER A 115 -1.88 6.64 3.75
N LEU A 116 -2.36 6.12 4.88
CA LEU A 116 -2.91 6.95 5.98
C LEU A 116 -1.88 7.94 6.55
N HIS A 117 -0.59 7.72 6.33
CA HIS A 117 0.45 8.65 6.76
C HIS A 117 0.35 10.03 6.09
N VAL A 118 -0.40 10.19 5.00
CA VAL A 118 -0.65 11.50 4.37
C VAL A 118 -1.29 12.50 5.33
N TYR A 119 -1.99 12.02 6.36
CA TYR A 119 -2.59 12.87 7.40
C TYR A 119 -1.59 13.40 8.43
N GLY A 120 -0.35 12.86 8.46
CA GLY A 120 0.67 13.26 9.43
C GLY A 120 0.41 12.76 10.85
N PRO A 121 1.23 13.20 11.81
CA PRO A 121 1.09 12.86 13.22
C PRO A 121 0.05 13.74 13.92
N SER A 122 -0.24 13.42 15.18
CA SER A 122 -1.07 14.26 16.09
C SER A 122 -2.55 14.35 15.68
N LEU A 123 -3.11 13.24 15.24
CA LEU A 123 -4.52 13.11 14.89
C LEU A 123 -5.38 12.89 16.14
N SER A 124 -6.64 13.33 16.09
CA SER A 124 -7.64 13.12 17.14
C SER A 124 -9.05 13.03 16.54
N GLY A 125 -9.93 12.23 17.18
CA GLY A 125 -11.29 12.03 16.72
C GLY A 125 -11.38 11.15 15.48
N GLU A 126 -12.41 11.32 14.67
CA GLU A 126 -12.60 10.54 13.44
C GLU A 126 -11.97 11.26 12.24
N ILE A 127 -11.11 10.57 11.50
CA ILE A 127 -10.37 11.07 10.33
C ILE A 127 -11.02 10.55 9.06
N GLY A 128 -11.77 11.41 8.39
CA GLY A 128 -12.36 11.11 7.07
C GLY A 128 -11.39 11.34 5.92
N PRO A 129 -11.74 10.91 4.69
CA PRO A 129 -10.91 11.11 3.51
C PRO A 129 -10.73 12.58 3.13
N ASP A 130 -11.61 13.47 3.58
CA ASP A 130 -11.52 14.93 3.36
C ASP A 130 -10.62 15.65 4.37
N HIS A 131 -10.08 14.93 5.36
CA HIS A 131 -9.14 15.51 6.31
C HIS A 131 -7.89 16.04 5.58
N PRO A 132 -7.42 17.26 5.87
CA PRO A 132 -6.28 17.85 5.18
C PRO A 132 -4.98 17.03 5.37
N TYR A 133 -4.08 17.14 4.40
CA TYR A 133 -2.74 16.58 4.51
C TYR A 133 -2.01 17.17 5.70
N GLY A 134 -1.34 16.30 6.45
CA GLY A 134 -0.54 16.70 7.59
C GLY A 134 0.91 16.98 7.25
N ARG A 135 1.61 17.56 8.21
CA ARG A 135 3.05 17.81 8.10
C ARG A 135 3.79 16.48 8.17
N GLN A 136 4.69 16.23 7.22
CA GLN A 136 5.49 15.02 7.13
C GLN A 136 6.87 15.18 7.76
N GLY A 137 7.40 14.10 8.32
CA GLY A 137 8.72 14.05 8.95
C GLY A 137 9.78 13.37 8.08
N ASP A 138 9.40 12.74 6.97
CA ASP A 138 10.30 12.06 6.05
C ASP A 138 9.81 12.13 4.60
N LEU A 139 10.74 11.84 3.69
CA LEU A 139 10.48 11.90 2.25
C LEU A 139 9.57 10.77 1.76
N SER A 140 9.63 9.59 2.39
CA SER A 140 8.76 8.47 2.03
C SER A 140 7.27 8.84 2.16
N HIS A 141 6.87 9.45 3.28
CA HIS A 141 5.49 9.89 3.49
C HIS A 141 5.13 11.14 2.68
N LEU A 142 6.07 12.11 2.57
CA LEU A 142 5.85 13.30 1.76
C LEU A 142 5.60 12.96 0.29
N SER A 143 6.31 11.97 -0.23
CA SER A 143 6.17 11.51 -1.62
C SER A 143 4.78 10.97 -1.93
N LYS A 144 4.08 10.38 -0.96
CA LYS A 144 2.69 9.93 -1.13
C LYS A 144 1.74 11.10 -1.36
N ILE A 145 1.91 12.22 -0.62
CA ILE A 145 1.12 13.45 -0.83
C ILE A 145 1.36 13.99 -2.23
N TYR A 146 2.65 14.09 -2.64
CA TYR A 146 2.99 14.53 -3.99
C TYR A 146 2.31 13.67 -5.06
N ALA A 147 2.37 12.34 -4.92
CA ALA A 147 1.77 11.43 -5.89
C ALA A 147 0.24 11.61 -5.96
N GLU A 148 -0.47 11.71 -4.82
CA GLU A 148 -1.93 11.97 -4.82
C GLU A 148 -2.26 13.26 -5.59
N LEU A 149 -1.56 14.36 -5.31
CA LEU A 149 -1.80 15.66 -5.98
C LEU A 149 -1.44 15.64 -7.46
N CYS A 150 -0.34 14.97 -7.82
CA CYS A 150 0.09 14.82 -9.21
C CYS A 150 -0.92 13.99 -10.02
N LEU A 151 -1.33 12.84 -9.51
CA LEU A 151 -2.28 11.94 -10.15
C LEU A 151 -3.66 12.60 -10.30
N ASP A 152 -4.13 13.33 -9.29
CA ASP A 152 -5.38 14.09 -9.35
C ASP A 152 -5.35 15.19 -10.43
N LEU A 153 -4.21 15.91 -10.53
CA LEU A 153 -4.02 16.90 -11.59
C LEU A 153 -4.16 16.26 -12.99
N TYR A 154 -3.53 15.09 -13.19
CA TYR A 154 -3.58 14.37 -14.45
C TYR A 154 -4.97 13.80 -14.74
N ALA A 155 -5.61 13.19 -13.76
CA ALA A 155 -6.97 12.64 -13.89
C ALA A 155 -7.97 13.72 -14.35
N ARG A 156 -7.96 14.89 -13.68
CA ARG A 156 -8.83 16.02 -14.07
C ARG A 156 -8.49 16.59 -15.46
N ARG A 157 -7.22 16.55 -15.86
CA ARG A 157 -6.79 17.09 -17.18
C ARG A 157 -7.11 16.16 -18.33
N HIS A 158 -6.99 14.84 -18.11
CA HIS A 158 -7.07 13.82 -19.15
C HIS A 158 -8.35 12.97 -19.09
N GLY A 159 -9.15 13.09 -18.03
CA GLY A 159 -10.49 12.51 -17.93
C GLY A 159 -10.52 11.01 -17.58
N PHE A 160 -9.49 10.45 -16.96
CA PHE A 160 -9.55 9.10 -16.40
C PHE A 160 -10.04 9.12 -14.94
N GLU A 161 -10.67 8.04 -14.50
CA GLU A 161 -11.09 7.86 -13.12
C GLU A 161 -9.88 7.59 -12.23
N LEU A 162 -9.81 8.26 -11.08
CA LEU A 162 -8.72 8.08 -10.12
C LEU A 162 -9.28 7.65 -8.76
N SER A 163 -8.72 6.57 -8.22
CA SER A 163 -8.95 6.12 -6.85
C SER A 163 -7.68 6.32 -6.02
N LEU A 164 -7.79 6.99 -4.88
CA LEU A 164 -6.67 7.26 -3.96
C LEU A 164 -6.90 6.44 -2.69
N MET A 165 -6.32 5.24 -2.63
CA MET A 165 -6.56 4.26 -1.57
C MET A 165 -5.53 4.45 -0.46
N ARG A 166 -5.89 5.15 0.63
CA ARG A 166 -5.01 5.44 1.76
C ARG A 166 -4.97 4.24 2.71
N LEU A 167 -4.02 3.34 2.45
CA LEU A 167 -3.88 2.09 3.20
C LEU A 167 -3.29 2.35 4.59
N GLY A 168 -3.84 1.64 5.58
CA GLY A 168 -3.19 1.42 6.86
C GLY A 168 -2.01 0.46 6.74
N ILE A 169 -1.48 0.02 7.88
CA ILE A 169 -0.46 -1.02 7.93
C ILE A 169 -1.11 -2.34 7.53
N VAL A 170 -0.66 -2.90 6.41
CA VAL A 170 -1.18 -4.14 5.86
C VAL A 170 -0.46 -5.32 6.52
N TYR A 171 -1.21 -6.37 6.91
CA TYR A 171 -0.69 -7.57 7.55
C TYR A 171 -1.39 -8.83 7.00
N GLY A 172 -0.80 -10.00 7.21
CA GLY A 172 -1.38 -11.29 6.80
C GLY A 172 -0.51 -12.04 5.79
N PRO A 173 -0.87 -13.25 5.38
CA PRO A 173 -0.12 -14.05 4.41
C PRO A 173 -0.35 -13.53 2.98
N SER A 174 0.70 -13.56 2.17
CA SER A 174 0.65 -13.17 0.75
C SER A 174 1.52 -14.11 -0.09
N PRO A 175 1.24 -14.27 -1.39
CA PRO A 175 2.09 -15.05 -2.30
C PRO A 175 3.53 -14.55 -2.37
N VAL A 176 3.72 -13.27 -2.16
CA VAL A 176 5.03 -12.61 -2.07
C VAL A 176 5.22 -12.09 -0.66
N GLU A 177 6.20 -12.62 0.05
CA GLU A 177 6.52 -12.18 1.40
C GLU A 177 7.65 -11.14 1.42
N HIS A 178 7.78 -10.46 2.54
CA HIS A 178 8.88 -9.52 2.76
C HIS A 178 10.19 -10.27 2.98
N ASP A 179 11.11 -10.22 2.02
CA ASP A 179 12.41 -10.91 2.07
C ASP A 179 13.33 -10.39 3.18
N ARG A 180 13.11 -9.16 3.63
CA ARG A 180 13.96 -8.49 4.62
C ARG A 180 13.20 -8.21 5.90
N ALA A 181 13.83 -8.49 7.04
CA ALA A 181 13.23 -8.22 8.35
C ALA A 181 12.83 -6.75 8.56
N GLU A 182 13.59 -5.81 7.98
CA GLU A 182 13.28 -4.38 8.01
C GLU A 182 12.08 -3.96 7.15
N SER A 183 11.68 -4.81 6.20
CA SER A 183 10.50 -4.58 5.37
C SER A 183 9.21 -5.12 5.99
N GLN A 184 9.32 -5.95 7.04
CA GLN A 184 8.16 -6.48 7.73
C GLN A 184 7.38 -5.37 8.44
N THR A 185 6.05 -5.45 8.38
CA THR A 185 5.18 -4.55 9.13
C THR A 185 5.32 -4.79 10.65
N VAL A 186 4.93 -3.81 11.47
CA VAL A 186 4.98 -3.97 12.92
C VAL A 186 4.11 -5.16 13.39
N VAL A 187 3.00 -5.44 12.71
CA VAL A 187 2.10 -6.55 13.04
C VAL A 187 2.79 -7.89 12.81
N ASP A 188 3.32 -8.13 11.61
CA ASP A 188 3.97 -9.40 11.27
C ASP A 188 5.27 -9.60 12.05
N ARG A 189 6.03 -8.52 12.23
CA ARG A 189 7.23 -8.52 13.06
C ARG A 189 6.93 -8.92 14.50
N PHE A 190 5.90 -8.34 15.12
CA PHE A 190 5.54 -8.65 16.51
C PHE A 190 4.98 -10.07 16.66
N ARG A 191 4.19 -10.54 15.69
CA ARG A 191 3.74 -11.94 15.65
C ARG A 191 4.93 -12.90 15.65
N ARG A 192 5.91 -12.69 14.78
CA ARG A 192 7.12 -13.52 14.68
C ARG A 192 7.96 -13.48 15.97
N LEU A 193 8.25 -12.29 16.50
CA LEU A 193 9.04 -12.12 17.73
C LEU A 193 8.33 -12.74 18.93
N ALA A 194 7.01 -12.59 19.07
CA ALA A 194 6.24 -13.19 20.13
C ALA A 194 6.26 -14.72 20.07
N ALA A 195 6.11 -15.29 18.87
CA ALA A 195 6.22 -16.74 18.66
C ALA A 195 7.61 -17.31 19.02
N ALA A 196 8.66 -16.50 18.79
CA ALA A 196 10.03 -16.84 19.18
C ALA A 196 10.33 -16.59 20.68
N GLY A 197 9.40 -16.02 21.45
CA GLY A 197 9.62 -15.63 22.84
C GLY A 197 10.56 -14.44 23.02
N GLU A 198 10.81 -13.69 21.95
CA GLU A 198 11.70 -12.53 21.93
C GLU A 198 11.00 -11.26 22.45
N GLU A 199 11.79 -10.25 22.85
CA GLU A 199 11.28 -8.95 23.28
C GLU A 199 10.65 -8.19 22.12
N LEU A 200 9.49 -7.53 22.36
CA LEU A 200 8.83 -6.68 21.38
C LEU A 200 9.28 -5.23 21.61
N PRO A 201 10.01 -4.61 20.68
CA PRO A 201 10.49 -3.24 20.85
C PRO A 201 9.33 -2.26 20.77
N LEU A 202 9.15 -1.45 21.81
CA LEU A 202 8.11 -0.43 21.92
C LEU A 202 8.74 0.97 22.02
N ASP A 203 8.85 1.64 20.88
CA ASP A 203 9.24 3.05 20.87
C ASP A 203 8.17 3.87 21.58
N ASP A 204 8.59 4.77 22.49
CA ASP A 204 7.70 5.62 23.28
C ASP A 204 6.57 4.84 24.00
N GLY A 205 6.87 3.64 24.48
CA GLY A 205 5.90 2.75 25.13
C GLY A 205 4.78 2.24 24.21
N GLY A 206 4.95 2.35 22.91
CA GLY A 206 3.99 1.88 21.92
C GLY A 206 2.73 2.74 21.80
N ARG A 207 2.78 4.01 22.19
CA ARG A 207 1.61 4.93 22.17
C ARG A 207 1.16 5.36 20.79
N ALA A 208 1.98 5.15 19.76
CA ALA A 208 1.62 5.50 18.38
C ALA A 208 0.32 4.79 17.96
N THR A 209 -0.66 5.57 17.53
CA THR A 209 -1.92 5.07 16.97
C THR A 209 -1.75 4.80 15.48
N ILE A 210 -2.16 3.61 15.03
CA ILE A 210 -2.03 3.15 13.65
C ILE A 210 -3.35 2.55 13.15
N GLY A 211 -3.66 2.78 11.88
CA GLY A 211 -4.68 2.01 11.18
C GLY A 211 -4.08 0.72 10.64
N VAL A 212 -4.79 -0.40 10.77
CA VAL A 212 -4.35 -1.72 10.31
C VAL A 212 -5.42 -2.38 9.43
N VAL A 213 -4.99 -3.21 8.48
CA VAL A 213 -5.89 -3.94 7.59
C VAL A 213 -5.24 -5.26 7.14
N HIS A 214 -6.04 -6.33 7.06
CA HIS A 214 -5.55 -7.60 6.51
C HIS A 214 -5.28 -7.48 5.00
N VAL A 215 -4.29 -8.21 4.49
CA VAL A 215 -3.89 -8.12 3.07
C VAL A 215 -5.01 -8.52 2.12
N ASP A 216 -5.83 -9.50 2.48
CA ASP A 216 -7.00 -9.92 1.70
C ASP A 216 -8.03 -8.81 1.59
N ASP A 217 -8.35 -8.17 2.71
CA ASP A 217 -9.27 -7.03 2.73
C ASP A 217 -8.69 -5.85 1.95
N ALA A 218 -7.40 -5.54 2.15
CA ALA A 218 -6.75 -4.46 1.41
C ALA A 218 -6.76 -4.70 -0.11
N ALA A 219 -6.45 -5.91 -0.55
CA ALA A 219 -6.47 -6.29 -1.96
C ALA A 219 -7.89 -6.23 -2.55
N LYS A 220 -8.90 -6.72 -1.81
CA LYS A 220 -10.32 -6.63 -2.19
C LYS A 220 -10.77 -5.17 -2.32
N MET A 221 -10.40 -4.31 -1.35
CA MET A 221 -10.74 -2.89 -1.39
C MET A 221 -10.06 -2.16 -2.56
N LEU A 222 -8.83 -2.54 -2.92
CA LEU A 222 -8.16 -2.03 -4.11
C LEU A 222 -8.87 -2.47 -5.40
N LEU A 223 -9.32 -3.72 -5.47
CA LEU A 223 -10.05 -4.27 -6.62
C LEU A 223 -11.39 -3.54 -6.83
N ASP A 224 -12.10 -3.23 -5.73
CA ASP A 224 -13.40 -2.57 -5.68
C ASP A 224 -13.29 -1.06 -5.40
N ALA A 225 -12.15 -0.45 -5.69
CA ALA A 225 -11.84 0.93 -5.30
C ALA A 225 -12.85 1.95 -5.84
N PRO A 226 -13.42 2.81 -4.98
CA PRO A 226 -14.28 3.91 -5.42
C PRO A 226 -13.43 5.02 -6.05
N THR A 227 -14.04 5.83 -6.91
CA THR A 227 -13.41 7.05 -7.40
C THR A 227 -13.19 8.05 -6.27
N GLY A 228 -12.01 8.69 -6.23
CA GLY A 228 -11.61 9.64 -5.20
C GLY A 228 -10.84 9.02 -4.04
N PRO A 229 -10.62 9.78 -2.96
CA PRO A 229 -9.88 9.30 -1.79
C PRO A 229 -10.75 8.41 -0.89
N ALA A 230 -10.17 7.32 -0.40
CA ALA A 230 -10.78 6.44 0.60
C ALA A 230 -9.73 5.93 1.59
N ASN A 231 -10.10 5.87 2.87
CA ASN A 231 -9.29 5.26 3.90
C ASN A 231 -9.52 3.75 3.92
N VAL A 232 -8.45 2.99 4.03
CA VAL A 232 -8.47 1.52 4.09
C VAL A 232 -7.80 1.09 5.40
N ALA A 233 -8.60 1.03 6.45
CA ALA A 233 -8.21 0.58 7.79
C ALA A 233 -9.39 -0.15 8.42
N ALA A 234 -9.21 -1.44 8.73
CA ALA A 234 -10.21 -2.25 9.40
C ALA A 234 -10.33 -1.88 10.88
N GLU A 235 -9.19 -1.64 11.49
CA GLU A 235 -9.10 -1.28 12.91
C GLU A 235 -8.09 -0.15 13.11
N THR A 236 -8.31 0.62 14.17
CA THR A 236 -7.35 1.63 14.64
C THR A 236 -6.91 1.26 16.05
N VAL A 237 -5.63 1.00 16.22
CA VAL A 237 -5.04 0.46 17.44
C VAL A 237 -3.75 1.19 17.80
N THR A 238 -3.28 1.06 19.04
CA THR A 238 -1.90 1.47 19.37
C THR A 238 -0.92 0.37 19.05
N VAL A 239 0.36 0.71 18.89
CA VAL A 239 1.43 -0.30 18.75
C VAL A 239 1.52 -1.18 20.01
N ALA A 240 1.18 -0.64 21.19
CA ALA A 240 1.09 -1.42 22.43
C ALA A 240 -0.07 -2.45 22.40
N ASP A 241 -1.19 -2.12 21.73
CA ASP A 241 -2.29 -3.08 21.53
C ASP A 241 -1.83 -4.26 20.65
N VAL A 242 -1.12 -3.98 19.56
CA VAL A 242 -0.54 -5.01 18.70
C VAL A 242 0.40 -5.92 19.51
N ALA A 243 1.27 -5.35 20.33
CA ALA A 243 2.19 -6.11 21.17
C ALA A 243 1.47 -6.98 22.22
N ALA A 244 0.40 -6.47 22.82
CA ALA A 244 -0.42 -7.21 23.78
C ALA A 244 -1.11 -8.40 23.11
N LEU A 245 -1.77 -8.15 21.98
CA LEU A 245 -2.45 -9.18 21.19
C LEU A 245 -1.49 -10.28 20.71
N ALA A 246 -0.32 -9.91 20.20
CA ALA A 246 0.70 -10.87 19.78
C ALA A 246 1.21 -11.80 20.94
N ARG A 247 1.04 -11.37 22.18
CA ARG A 247 1.35 -12.18 23.39
C ARG A 247 0.12 -12.85 24.00
N GLY A 248 -1.02 -12.86 23.32
CA GLY A 248 -2.27 -13.41 23.83
C GLY A 248 -2.86 -12.67 25.03
N LYS A 249 -2.51 -11.37 25.20
CA LYS A 249 -2.99 -10.50 26.27
C LYS A 249 -4.09 -9.58 25.78
N GLU A 250 -4.89 -9.06 26.73
CA GLU A 250 -5.86 -8.00 26.41
C GLU A 250 -5.12 -6.70 26.05
N PRO A 251 -5.56 -6.02 24.97
CA PRO A 251 -4.98 -4.76 24.53
C PRO A 251 -5.27 -3.65 25.53
N PRO A 252 -4.29 -2.79 25.88
CA PRO A 252 -4.48 -1.68 26.82
C PRO A 252 -5.41 -0.59 26.28
N GLY A 253 -5.57 -0.49 24.96
CA GLY A 253 -6.32 0.60 24.33
C GLY A 253 -5.54 1.92 24.33
N GLY A 254 -6.27 3.02 24.05
CA GLY A 254 -5.68 4.36 24.08
C GLY A 254 -5.41 4.97 22.70
N ALA A 255 -5.99 4.41 21.63
CA ALA A 255 -5.97 5.04 20.32
C ALA A 255 -6.56 6.47 20.40
N THR A 256 -5.84 7.43 19.82
CA THR A 256 -6.20 8.87 19.89
C THR A 256 -7.21 9.29 18.81
N HIS A 257 -7.34 8.50 17.78
CA HIS A 257 -8.20 8.75 16.63
C HIS A 257 -8.69 7.44 16.01
N THR A 258 -9.63 7.55 15.08
CA THR A 258 -10.08 6.45 14.20
C THR A 258 -10.07 6.91 12.75
N PHE A 259 -10.06 5.98 11.81
CA PHE A 259 -10.18 6.31 10.39
C PHE A 259 -11.58 5.91 9.89
N ALA A 260 -12.33 6.89 9.39
CA ALA A 260 -13.58 6.61 8.69
C ALA A 260 -13.28 5.88 7.40
N SER A 261 -13.85 4.71 7.21
CA SER A 261 -13.69 3.88 6.03
C SER A 261 -15.05 3.53 5.43
N PRO A 262 -15.21 3.57 4.10
CA PRO A 262 -16.46 3.20 3.44
C PRO A 262 -16.64 1.69 3.28
N PHE A 263 -15.66 0.88 3.72
CA PHE A 263 -15.62 -0.55 3.47
C PHE A 263 -16.08 -1.39 4.66
N THR A 264 -16.52 -2.62 4.36
CA THR A 264 -16.72 -3.68 5.35
C THR A 264 -15.54 -4.65 5.26
N TYR A 265 -14.99 -5.04 6.40
CA TYR A 265 -13.81 -5.87 6.53
C TYR A 265 -14.19 -7.25 7.06
N GLU A 266 -13.49 -8.28 6.57
CA GLU A 266 -13.77 -9.68 6.93
C GLU A 266 -12.80 -10.23 7.98
N HIS A 267 -11.60 -9.62 8.10
CA HIS A 267 -10.52 -10.10 8.97
C HIS A 267 -10.27 -9.14 10.13
N SER A 268 -9.98 -9.71 11.31
CA SER A 268 -9.62 -8.93 12.49
C SER A 268 -8.16 -9.17 12.91
N LEU A 269 -7.54 -8.12 13.45
CA LEU A 269 -6.19 -8.18 13.99
C LEU A 269 -6.06 -9.22 15.11
N ARG A 270 -7.06 -9.32 15.98
CA ARG A 270 -7.09 -10.27 17.09
C ARG A 270 -7.07 -11.72 16.62
N GLU A 271 -7.80 -12.04 15.57
CA GLU A 271 -7.81 -13.40 15.00
C GLU A 271 -6.48 -13.77 14.37
N TYR A 272 -5.86 -12.84 13.67
CA TYR A 272 -4.57 -13.05 13.02
C TYR A 272 -3.41 -13.24 14.02
N LEU A 273 -3.45 -12.57 15.16
CA LEU A 273 -2.39 -12.61 16.18
C LEU A 273 -2.56 -13.74 17.22
N ARG A 274 -3.65 -14.50 17.19
CA ARG A 274 -3.87 -15.70 18.00
C ARG A 274 -3.13 -16.90 17.41
#